data_2f7e97f7e4d57532bb2ccde53c67a2ba
#
_entry.id   2f7e97f7e4d57532bb2ccde53c67a2ba
#
_cell.length_a   1.000
_cell.length_b   1.000
_cell.length_c   1.000
_cell.angle_alpha   90.00
_cell.angle_beta   90.00
_cell.angle_gamma   90.00
#
_symmetry.space_group_name_H-M   'P 1'
#
loop_
_entity.id
_entity.type
_entity.pdbx_description
1 polymer ?
#
loop_
_entity_poly.entity_id
_entity_poly.type
_entity_poly.pdbx_seq_one_letter_code
_entity_poly.pdbx_strand_id
1 'polypeptide(L)'
;SIYASATLLSSFILIWVGKKIDDINIFRFALYVALLLAFSCFFFSKISSIVFLFIAVFLMRFSGQGLMSHTATTTISRFFTKSRGKALSIGWFGLSTAEFILPVLIVYLLTLTAWQNIWLSISVLILFFLPFTSFVLIKNLNFDSREDVNDQNFVEKEIKNWTRVEVLKDYRFYIVCLNMLAMPWIA
;
A
#
# COMPACT_ATOMS: atom_id res chain seq x y z
N SER A 1 10.23 21.47 -2.99
CA SER A 1 10.56 20.91 -1.68
C SER A 1 11.00 19.45 -1.84
N ILE A 2 11.93 18.98 -1.01
CA ILE A 2 12.49 17.62 -1.02
C ILE A 2 11.37 16.57 -0.98
N TYR A 3 10.38 16.79 -0.13
CA TYR A 3 9.23 15.89 0.02
C TYR A 3 8.42 15.74 -1.29
N ALA A 4 8.10 16.84 -1.96
CA ALA A 4 7.31 16.79 -3.19
C ALA A 4 8.06 16.08 -4.31
N SER A 5 9.35 16.36 -4.52
CA SER A 5 10.14 15.69 -5.54
C SER A 5 10.34 14.20 -5.27
N ALA A 6 10.57 13.81 -4.01
CA ALA A 6 10.65 12.40 -3.61
C ALA A 6 9.32 11.66 -3.84
N THR A 7 8.19 12.31 -3.52
CA THR A 7 6.85 11.73 -3.73
C THR A 7 6.54 11.55 -5.22
N LEU A 8 6.83 12.56 -6.05
CA LEU A 8 6.64 12.46 -7.51
C LEU A 8 7.49 11.33 -8.10
N LEU A 9 8.76 11.24 -7.72
CA LEU A 9 9.64 10.18 -8.19
C LEU A 9 9.12 8.79 -7.78
N SER A 10 8.65 8.64 -6.54
CA SER A 10 8.10 7.38 -6.05
C SER A 10 6.84 6.96 -6.82
N SER A 11 5.95 7.91 -7.11
CA SER A 11 4.73 7.66 -7.88
C SER A 11 5.04 7.25 -9.31
N PHE A 12 6.05 7.85 -9.92
CA PHE A 12 6.48 7.50 -11.27
C PHE A 12 7.02 6.07 -11.34
N ILE A 13 7.90 5.68 -10.42
CA ILE A 13 8.47 4.33 -10.37
C ILE A 13 7.40 3.28 -10.02
N LEU A 14 6.39 3.64 -9.21
CA LEU A 14 5.31 2.74 -8.83
C LEU A 14 4.53 2.19 -10.04
N ILE A 15 4.44 2.95 -11.14
CA ILE A 15 3.74 2.53 -12.38
C ILE A 15 4.34 1.23 -12.94
N TRP A 16 5.66 1.06 -12.86
CA TRP A 16 6.33 -0.15 -13.35
C TRP A 16 6.39 -1.26 -12.29
N VAL A 17 6.76 -0.89 -11.06
CA VAL A 17 6.96 -1.89 -9.99
C VAL A 17 5.64 -2.44 -9.50
N GLY A 18 4.59 -1.61 -9.44
CA GLY A 18 3.25 -2.05 -9.03
C GLY A 18 2.67 -3.15 -9.93
N LYS A 19 3.02 -3.17 -11.22
CA LYS A 19 2.61 -4.24 -12.13
C LYS A 19 3.12 -5.62 -11.72
N LYS A 20 4.28 -5.70 -11.06
CA LYS A 20 4.88 -6.99 -10.67
C LYS A 20 4.02 -7.80 -9.69
N ILE A 21 3.03 -7.18 -9.04
CA ILE A 21 2.07 -7.91 -8.19
C ILE A 21 1.20 -8.88 -8.99
N ASP A 22 1.04 -8.63 -10.30
CA ASP A 22 0.26 -9.52 -11.18
C ASP A 22 1.06 -10.77 -11.58
N ASP A 23 2.40 -10.66 -11.62
CA ASP A 23 3.30 -11.71 -12.06
C ASP A 23 3.82 -12.57 -10.90
N ILE A 24 3.78 -12.05 -9.67
CA ILE A 24 4.37 -12.69 -8.49
C ILE A 24 3.25 -13.12 -7.53
N ASN A 25 3.48 -14.22 -6.79
CA ASN A 25 2.58 -14.61 -5.72
C ASN A 25 2.44 -13.48 -4.69
N ILE A 26 1.18 -13.10 -4.38
CA ILE A 26 0.85 -11.99 -3.48
C ILE A 26 1.57 -12.08 -2.13
N PHE A 27 1.68 -13.31 -1.57
CA PHE A 27 2.39 -13.53 -0.32
C PHE A 27 3.87 -13.11 -0.42
N ARG A 28 4.56 -13.54 -1.47
CA ARG A 28 5.97 -13.18 -1.70
C ARG A 28 6.13 -11.69 -1.95
N PHE A 29 5.22 -11.11 -2.71
CA PHE A 29 5.21 -9.67 -2.98
C PHE A 29 5.01 -8.87 -1.70
N ALA A 30 4.03 -9.23 -0.86
CA ALA A 30 3.79 -8.60 0.43
C ALA A 30 5.01 -8.69 1.37
N LEU A 31 5.70 -9.84 1.37
CA LEU A 31 6.93 -10.02 2.15
C LEU A 31 8.05 -9.07 1.67
N TYR A 32 8.28 -8.98 0.37
CA TYR A 32 9.29 -8.06 -0.19
C TYR A 32 8.98 -6.60 0.14
N VAL A 33 7.72 -6.20 0.05
CA VAL A 33 7.28 -4.85 0.39
C VAL A 33 7.46 -4.57 1.88
N ALA A 34 7.14 -5.53 2.75
CA ALA A 34 7.34 -5.41 4.19
C ALA A 34 8.83 -5.25 4.56
N LEU A 35 9.70 -6.06 3.96
CA LEU A 35 11.16 -5.95 4.15
C LEU A 35 11.70 -4.60 3.64
N LEU A 36 11.24 -4.15 2.49
CA LEU A 36 11.63 -2.85 1.94
C LEU A 36 11.18 -1.70 2.85
N LEU A 37 9.95 -1.80 3.42
CA LEU A 37 9.44 -0.79 4.34
C LEU A 37 10.23 -0.78 5.66
N ALA A 38 10.53 -1.93 6.22
CA ALA A 38 11.38 -2.03 7.42
C ALA A 38 12.77 -1.43 7.17
N PHE A 39 13.38 -1.74 6.04
CA PHE A 39 14.65 -1.15 5.61
C PHE A 39 14.55 0.38 5.47
N SER A 40 13.46 0.87 4.89
CA SER A 40 13.23 2.31 4.71
C SER A 40 13.15 3.04 6.05
N CYS A 41 12.45 2.47 7.05
CA CYS A 41 12.36 3.02 8.40
C CYS A 41 13.71 2.98 9.13
N PHE A 42 14.46 1.88 8.98
CA PHE A 42 15.82 1.79 9.50
C PHE A 42 16.73 2.85 8.88
N PHE A 43 16.71 3.00 7.57
CA PHE A 43 17.50 4.00 6.86
C PHE A 43 17.12 5.43 7.28
N PHE A 44 15.82 5.68 7.48
CA PHE A 44 15.33 6.97 7.98
C PHE A 44 15.91 7.29 9.37
N SER A 45 16.04 6.31 10.27
CA SER A 45 16.60 6.51 11.60
C SER A 45 18.08 6.95 11.60
N LYS A 46 18.80 6.77 10.49
CA LYS A 46 20.25 7.04 10.35
C LYS A 46 20.55 8.25 9.47
N ILE A 47 19.59 9.12 9.22
CA ILE A 47 19.79 10.30 8.37
C ILE A 47 20.85 11.22 8.99
N SER A 48 21.86 11.55 8.17
CA SER A 48 22.96 12.46 8.54
C SER A 48 23.11 13.65 7.57
N SER A 49 22.52 13.58 6.36
CA SER A 49 22.61 14.64 5.37
C SER A 49 21.33 14.83 4.58
N ILE A 50 21.21 15.94 3.86
CA ILE A 50 20.04 16.28 3.04
C ILE A 50 19.81 15.31 1.89
N VAL A 51 20.87 14.71 1.34
CA VAL A 51 20.77 13.69 0.29
C VAL A 51 20.21 12.40 0.86
N PHE A 52 20.69 11.96 2.03
CA PHE A 52 20.13 10.80 2.73
C PHE A 52 18.66 11.02 3.11
N LEU A 53 18.28 12.24 3.50
CA LEU A 53 16.89 12.60 3.77
C LEU A 53 16.02 12.41 2.52
N PHE A 54 16.46 12.88 1.35
CA PHE A 54 15.73 12.70 0.10
C PHE A 54 15.51 11.20 -0.22
N ILE A 55 16.56 10.40 -0.13
CA ILE A 55 16.50 8.96 -0.39
C ILE A 55 15.58 8.26 0.63
N ALA A 56 15.68 8.62 1.90
CA ALA A 56 14.85 8.04 2.95
C ALA A 56 13.36 8.36 2.75
N VAL A 57 13.01 9.61 2.46
CA VAL A 57 11.63 10.03 2.17
C VAL A 57 11.11 9.32 0.91
N PHE A 58 11.95 9.24 -0.13
CA PHE A 58 11.60 8.50 -1.35
C PHE A 58 11.29 7.02 -1.03
N LEU A 59 12.17 6.33 -0.32
CA LEU A 59 11.98 4.92 0.03
C LEU A 59 10.72 4.70 0.88
N MET A 60 10.47 5.55 1.86
CA MET A 60 9.28 5.46 2.71
C MET A 60 7.98 5.69 1.92
N ARG A 61 7.98 6.70 1.03
CA ARG A 61 6.83 6.97 0.17
C ARG A 61 6.58 5.83 -0.81
N PHE A 62 7.62 5.31 -1.40
CA PHE A 62 7.55 4.23 -2.36
C PHE A 62 7.09 2.91 -1.71
N SER A 63 7.71 2.51 -0.58
CA SER A 63 7.39 1.25 0.08
C SER A 63 6.09 1.31 0.88
N GLY A 64 5.89 2.36 1.69
CA GLY A 64 4.74 2.47 2.58
C GLY A 64 3.47 2.90 1.83
N GLN A 65 3.44 4.12 1.34
CA GLN A 65 2.25 4.68 0.71
C GLN A 65 1.99 4.09 -0.69
N GLY A 66 3.05 3.81 -1.45
CA GLY A 66 2.93 3.23 -2.79
C GLY A 66 2.65 1.73 -2.73
N LEU A 67 3.69 0.95 -2.53
CA LEU A 67 3.62 -0.51 -2.68
C LEU A 67 2.74 -1.19 -1.62
N MET A 68 2.80 -0.77 -0.35
CA MET A 68 2.00 -1.41 0.71
C MET A 68 0.51 -1.18 0.51
N SER A 69 0.09 0.06 0.21
CA SER A 69 -1.31 0.38 -0.08
C SER A 69 -1.80 -0.34 -1.34
N HIS A 70 -0.96 -0.41 -2.38
CA HIS A 70 -1.28 -1.15 -3.60
C HIS A 70 -1.44 -2.65 -3.31
N THR A 71 -0.54 -3.24 -2.53
CA THR A 71 -0.62 -4.65 -2.12
C THR A 71 -1.89 -4.93 -1.33
N ALA A 72 -2.22 -4.08 -0.35
CA ALA A 72 -3.41 -4.25 0.48
C ALA A 72 -4.70 -4.17 -0.35
N THR A 73 -4.85 -3.14 -1.17
CA THR A 73 -6.06 -2.95 -2.00
C THR A 73 -6.21 -4.05 -3.05
N THR A 74 -5.12 -4.49 -3.66
CA THR A 74 -5.13 -5.60 -4.64
C THR A 74 -5.49 -6.91 -3.96
N THR A 75 -4.91 -7.21 -2.79
CA THR A 75 -5.22 -8.41 -2.02
C THR A 75 -6.70 -8.45 -1.65
N ILE A 76 -7.23 -7.38 -1.03
CA ILE A 76 -8.65 -7.27 -0.67
C ILE A 76 -9.53 -7.45 -1.91
N SER A 77 -9.19 -6.81 -3.02
CA SER A 77 -9.98 -6.88 -4.25
C SER A 77 -10.01 -8.26 -4.90
N ARG A 78 -8.96 -9.06 -4.71
CA ARG A 78 -8.87 -10.44 -5.24
C ARG A 78 -9.63 -11.43 -4.35
N PHE A 79 -9.63 -11.21 -3.03
CA PHE A 79 -10.32 -12.10 -2.09
C PHE A 79 -11.83 -11.85 -2.03
N PHE A 80 -12.25 -10.60 -1.94
CA PHE A 80 -13.63 -10.23 -1.72
C PHE A 80 -14.33 -9.82 -3.02
N THR A 81 -14.59 -10.76 -3.93
CA THR A 81 -15.20 -10.47 -5.23
C THR A 81 -16.65 -9.97 -5.11
N LYS A 82 -17.48 -10.64 -4.30
CA LYS A 82 -18.90 -10.27 -4.08
C LYS A 82 -19.08 -9.02 -3.21
N SER A 83 -18.19 -8.81 -2.21
CA SER A 83 -18.30 -7.73 -1.23
C SER A 83 -17.12 -6.75 -1.26
N ARG A 84 -16.47 -6.61 -2.43
CA ARG A 84 -15.25 -5.79 -2.63
C ARG A 84 -15.36 -4.38 -2.02
N GLY A 85 -16.49 -3.69 -2.26
CA GLY A 85 -16.69 -2.33 -1.72
C GLY A 85 -16.68 -2.29 -0.19
N LYS A 86 -17.41 -3.20 0.47
CA LYS A 86 -17.44 -3.29 1.93
C LYS A 86 -16.07 -3.62 2.51
N ALA A 87 -15.36 -4.59 1.92
CA ALA A 87 -14.05 -4.99 2.38
C ALA A 87 -13.01 -3.86 2.24
N LEU A 88 -13.02 -3.15 1.12
CA LEU A 88 -12.18 -1.96 0.92
C LEU A 88 -12.52 -0.85 1.92
N SER A 89 -13.81 -0.58 2.17
CA SER A 89 -14.22 0.45 3.15
C SER A 89 -13.71 0.13 4.56
N ILE A 90 -13.74 -1.13 4.98
CA ILE A 90 -13.18 -1.55 6.27
C ILE A 90 -11.66 -1.34 6.30
N GLY A 91 -10.96 -1.67 5.20
CA GLY A 91 -9.53 -1.42 5.08
C GLY A 91 -9.19 0.07 5.18
N TRP A 92 -9.94 0.94 4.51
CA TRP A 92 -9.77 2.40 4.57
C TRP A 92 -10.11 2.95 5.96
N PHE A 93 -11.13 2.41 6.64
CA PHE A 93 -11.44 2.78 8.02
C PHE A 93 -10.26 2.48 8.95
N GLY A 94 -9.58 1.34 8.77
CA GLY A 94 -8.37 1.02 9.52
C GLY A 94 -7.25 2.04 9.28
N LEU A 95 -7.05 2.48 8.03
CA LEU A 95 -6.07 3.52 7.70
C LEU A 95 -6.41 4.85 8.40
N SER A 96 -7.65 5.32 8.30
CA SER A 96 -8.08 6.57 8.94
C SER A 96 -7.95 6.52 10.46
N THR A 97 -8.21 5.36 11.08
CA THR A 97 -8.01 5.14 12.51
C THR A 97 -6.54 5.25 12.87
N ALA A 98 -5.65 4.67 12.07
CA ALA A 98 -4.21 4.79 12.28
C ALA A 98 -3.72 6.24 12.12
N GLU A 99 -4.19 6.96 11.12
CA GLU A 99 -3.87 8.38 10.90
C GLU A 99 -4.32 9.28 12.06
N PHE A 100 -5.38 8.92 12.76
CA PHE A 100 -5.84 9.62 13.95
C PHE A 100 -4.99 9.30 15.19
N ILE A 101 -4.70 8.02 15.43
CA ILE A 101 -4.03 7.55 16.66
C ILE A 101 -2.51 7.75 16.60
N LEU A 102 -1.87 7.44 15.47
CA LEU A 102 -0.40 7.41 15.37
C LEU A 102 0.26 8.75 15.62
N PRO A 103 -0.23 9.91 15.12
CA PRO A 103 0.41 11.18 15.41
C PRO A 103 0.45 11.49 16.91
N VAL A 104 -0.63 11.24 17.64
CA VAL A 104 -0.71 11.45 19.09
C VAL A 104 0.29 10.56 19.82
N LEU A 105 0.34 9.27 19.43
CA LEU A 105 1.29 8.30 20.00
C LEU A 105 2.74 8.71 19.73
N ILE A 106 3.06 9.14 18.51
CA ILE A 106 4.42 9.56 18.15
C ILE A 106 4.83 10.80 18.90
N VAL A 107 3.96 11.81 19.03
CA VAL A 107 4.24 13.01 19.82
C VAL A 107 4.54 12.63 21.28
N TYR A 108 3.75 11.73 21.87
CA TYR A 108 4.00 11.22 23.22
C TYR A 108 5.35 10.50 23.32
N LEU A 109 5.69 9.61 22.36
CA LEU A 109 6.97 8.91 22.36
C LEU A 109 8.17 9.84 22.19
N LEU A 110 8.00 10.96 21.46
CA LEU A 110 9.04 11.98 21.31
C LEU A 110 9.37 12.70 22.63
N THR A 111 8.48 12.68 23.62
CA THR A 111 8.80 13.19 24.97
C THR A 111 9.67 12.24 25.79
N LEU A 112 9.68 10.95 25.42
CA LEU A 112 10.38 9.89 26.15
C LEU A 112 11.73 9.53 25.53
N THR A 113 11.86 9.66 24.20
CA THR A 113 13.05 9.20 23.49
C THR A 113 13.32 10.00 22.22
N ALA A 114 14.55 9.91 21.71
CA ALA A 114 14.95 10.58 20.47
C ALA A 114 14.20 9.99 19.26
N TRP A 115 13.90 10.81 18.27
CA TRP A 115 13.17 10.41 17.05
C TRP A 115 13.84 9.25 16.30
N GLN A 116 15.17 9.16 16.34
CA GLN A 116 15.93 8.06 15.72
C GLN A 116 15.55 6.71 16.32
N ASN A 117 15.41 6.64 17.65
CA ASN A 117 15.06 5.42 18.35
C ASN A 117 13.62 4.99 18.05
N ILE A 118 12.71 5.96 17.87
CA ILE A 118 11.32 5.69 17.47
C ILE A 118 11.29 5.02 16.11
N TRP A 119 11.99 5.58 15.12
CA TRP A 119 12.04 5.01 13.78
C TRP A 119 12.72 3.64 13.74
N LEU A 120 13.75 3.44 14.56
CA LEU A 120 14.40 2.14 14.71
C LEU A 120 13.44 1.11 15.32
N SER A 121 12.70 1.48 16.36
CA SER A 121 11.68 0.61 16.97
C SER A 121 10.56 0.25 15.99
N ILE A 122 10.09 1.23 15.21
CA ILE A 122 9.11 1.00 14.13
C ILE A 122 9.66 0.03 13.08
N SER A 123 10.93 0.19 12.67
CA SER A 123 11.57 -0.71 11.72
C SER A 123 11.59 -2.15 12.22
N VAL A 124 11.97 -2.37 13.48
CA VAL A 124 11.98 -3.69 14.11
C VAL A 124 10.57 -4.27 14.21
N LEU A 125 9.60 -3.45 14.61
CA LEU A 125 8.20 -3.87 14.68
C LEU A 125 7.67 -4.30 13.31
N ILE A 126 7.91 -3.52 12.28
CA ILE A 126 7.50 -3.84 10.90
C ILE A 126 8.17 -5.13 10.43
N LEU A 127 9.47 -5.31 10.71
CA LEU A 127 10.24 -6.47 10.29
C LEU A 127 9.67 -7.80 10.82
N PHE A 128 9.13 -7.80 12.04
CA PHE A 128 8.55 -9.00 12.64
C PHE A 128 7.04 -9.08 12.41
N PHE A 129 6.31 -7.99 12.61
CA PHE A 129 4.85 -8.00 12.60
C PHE A 129 4.27 -8.22 11.19
N LEU A 130 4.78 -7.53 10.16
CA LEU A 130 4.23 -7.66 8.81
C LEU A 130 4.50 -9.03 8.17
N PRO A 131 5.70 -9.62 8.24
CA PRO A 131 5.91 -10.99 7.78
C PRO A 131 5.07 -12.01 8.55
N PHE A 132 4.94 -11.84 9.87
CA PHE A 132 4.12 -12.71 10.70
C PHE A 132 2.63 -12.65 10.29
N THR A 133 2.06 -11.45 10.16
CA THR A 133 0.67 -11.28 9.72
C THR A 133 0.46 -11.79 8.30
N SER A 134 1.40 -11.55 7.39
CA SER A 134 1.35 -12.08 6.03
C SER A 134 1.40 -13.60 6.01
N PHE A 135 2.21 -14.20 6.87
CA PHE A 135 2.29 -15.65 6.98
C PHE A 135 0.99 -16.25 7.52
N VAL A 136 0.43 -15.67 8.59
CA VAL A 136 -0.80 -16.19 9.24
C VAL A 136 -2.02 -15.97 8.35
N LEU A 137 -2.14 -14.79 7.75
CA LEU A 137 -3.35 -14.41 7.02
C LEU A 137 -3.32 -14.83 5.55
N ILE A 138 -2.19 -14.70 4.86
CA ILE A 138 -2.14 -14.85 3.41
C ILE A 138 -1.71 -16.26 3.01
N LYS A 139 -0.80 -16.91 3.75
CA LYS A 139 -0.30 -18.24 3.38
C LYS A 139 -1.38 -19.31 3.36
N ASN A 140 -2.34 -19.23 4.28
CA ASN A 140 -3.43 -20.19 4.42
C ASN A 140 -4.62 -19.91 3.50
N LEU A 141 -4.59 -18.79 2.77
CA LEU A 141 -5.62 -18.47 1.80
C LEU A 141 -5.31 -19.20 0.49
N ASN A 142 -6.07 -20.25 0.19
CA ASN A 142 -6.03 -20.90 -1.10
C ASN A 142 -6.58 -19.94 -2.15
N PHE A 143 -5.70 -19.38 -3.00
CA PHE A 143 -6.08 -18.54 -4.13
C PHE A 143 -6.87 -19.29 -5.21
N ASP A 144 -6.86 -20.62 -5.17
CA ASP A 144 -7.66 -21.49 -6.05
C ASP A 144 -9.11 -21.65 -5.60
N SER A 145 -9.45 -21.19 -4.39
CA SER A 145 -10.84 -21.05 -4.00
C SER A 145 -11.43 -19.79 -4.65
N ARG A 146 -11.49 -19.76 -5.98
CA ARG A 146 -12.69 -19.21 -6.63
C ARG A 146 -13.80 -20.05 -6.01
N GLU A 147 -14.50 -19.50 -5.03
CA GLU A 147 -15.78 -20.05 -4.63
C GLU A 147 -16.53 -20.27 -5.93
N ASP A 148 -16.67 -21.54 -6.29
CA ASP A 148 -17.52 -21.97 -7.37
C ASP A 148 -18.85 -21.28 -7.13
N VAL A 149 -19.09 -20.25 -7.92
CA VAL A 149 -20.35 -19.55 -7.97
C VAL A 149 -21.33 -20.53 -8.61
N ASN A 150 -21.77 -21.49 -7.81
CA ASN A 150 -22.89 -22.36 -8.12
C ASN A 150 -24.19 -21.60 -7.88
N ASP A 151 -24.22 -20.33 -8.28
CA ASP A 151 -25.42 -19.52 -8.42
C ASP A 151 -25.63 -19.23 -9.90
N GLN A 152 -26.35 -20.15 -10.54
CA GLN A 152 -26.75 -20.16 -11.97
C GLN A 152 -27.58 -18.93 -12.40
N ASN A 153 -27.66 -17.86 -11.64
CA ASN A 153 -28.50 -16.69 -11.93
C ASN A 153 -27.74 -15.35 -12.02
N PHE A 154 -26.42 -15.33 -11.95
CA PHE A 154 -25.69 -14.14 -12.35
C PHE A 154 -25.30 -14.29 -13.82
N VAL A 155 -25.93 -13.51 -14.67
CA VAL A 155 -25.46 -13.25 -16.04
C VAL A 155 -23.96 -13.00 -15.96
N GLU A 156 -23.20 -13.92 -16.49
CA GLU A 156 -21.73 -13.84 -16.61
C GLU A 156 -21.42 -12.65 -17.52
N LYS A 157 -21.40 -11.46 -16.90
CA LYS A 157 -20.93 -10.27 -17.58
C LYS A 157 -19.45 -10.53 -17.83
N GLU A 158 -19.11 -10.87 -19.06
CA GLU A 158 -17.71 -11.02 -19.47
C GLU A 158 -16.88 -9.90 -18.86
N ILE A 159 -16.01 -10.27 -17.93
CA ILE A 159 -15.11 -9.31 -17.30
C ILE A 159 -14.09 -8.97 -18.38
N LYS A 160 -14.34 -7.87 -19.10
CA LYS A 160 -13.44 -7.38 -20.13
C LYS A 160 -12.10 -7.02 -19.48
N ASN A 161 -11.06 -7.77 -19.82
CA ASN A 161 -9.69 -7.45 -19.43
C ASN A 161 -9.21 -6.23 -20.24
N TRP A 162 -9.26 -5.07 -19.61
CA TRP A 162 -8.84 -3.81 -20.22
C TRP A 162 -7.32 -3.75 -20.37
N THR A 163 -6.83 -3.48 -21.57
CA THR A 163 -5.43 -3.15 -21.81
C THR A 163 -5.13 -1.71 -21.38
N ARG A 164 -3.86 -1.39 -21.09
CA ARG A 164 -3.47 -0.01 -20.69
C ARG A 164 -3.88 1.04 -21.73
N VAL A 165 -3.76 0.71 -23.01
CA VAL A 165 -4.12 1.61 -24.11
C VAL A 165 -5.62 1.86 -24.14
N GLU A 166 -6.44 0.84 -23.92
CA GLU A 166 -7.90 0.98 -23.87
C GLU A 166 -8.34 1.83 -22.68
N VAL A 167 -7.74 1.63 -21.50
CA VAL A 167 -8.02 2.44 -20.30
C VAL A 167 -7.68 3.92 -20.54
N LEU A 168 -6.51 4.21 -21.13
CA LEU A 168 -6.10 5.58 -21.44
C LEU A 168 -6.95 6.24 -22.53
N LYS A 169 -7.63 5.48 -23.38
CA LYS A 169 -8.55 6.01 -24.40
C LYS A 169 -9.96 6.25 -23.84
N ASP A 170 -10.32 5.66 -22.70
CA ASP A 170 -11.65 5.82 -22.12
C ASP A 170 -11.74 7.12 -21.31
N TYR A 171 -12.66 8.00 -21.65
CA TYR A 171 -12.89 9.27 -20.96
C TYR A 171 -13.27 9.08 -19.47
N ARG A 172 -13.88 7.94 -19.11
CA ARG A 172 -14.26 7.60 -17.73
C ARG A 172 -13.05 7.52 -16.81
N PHE A 173 -11.90 7.08 -17.34
CA PHE A 173 -10.64 7.07 -16.62
C PHE A 173 -10.23 8.47 -16.15
N TYR A 174 -10.34 9.47 -17.03
CA TYR A 174 -9.97 10.85 -16.72
C TYR A 174 -10.92 11.48 -15.69
N ILE A 175 -12.23 11.16 -15.77
CA ILE A 175 -13.21 11.62 -14.77
C ILE A 175 -12.86 11.05 -13.39
N VAL A 176 -12.51 9.76 -13.28
CA VAL A 176 -12.08 9.15 -12.02
C VAL A 176 -10.79 9.78 -11.51
N CYS A 177 -9.81 10.01 -12.39
CA CYS A 177 -8.56 10.69 -12.01
C CYS A 177 -8.80 12.10 -11.47
N LEU A 178 -9.70 12.90 -12.11
CA LEU A 178 -10.06 14.23 -11.63
C LEU A 178 -10.71 14.19 -10.23
N ASN A 179 -11.61 13.23 -10.00
CA ASN A 179 -12.22 13.06 -8.68
C ASN A 179 -11.19 12.67 -7.62
N MET A 180 -10.20 11.83 -7.96
CA MET A 180 -9.13 11.46 -7.04
C MET A 180 -8.18 12.63 -6.73
N LEU A 181 -7.99 13.58 -7.66
CA LEU A 181 -7.20 14.78 -7.41
C LEU A 181 -7.83 15.72 -6.37
N ALA A 182 -9.14 15.65 -6.18
CA ALA A 182 -9.82 16.45 -5.15
C ALA A 182 -9.52 15.96 -3.71
N MET A 183 -9.18 14.69 -3.52
CA MET A 183 -8.92 14.10 -2.21
C MET A 183 -7.82 14.81 -1.40
N PRO A 184 -6.63 15.11 -1.97
CA PRO A 184 -5.56 15.79 -1.23
C PRO A 184 -5.84 17.25 -0.89
N TRP A 185 -6.87 17.87 -1.46
CA TRP A 185 -7.26 19.26 -1.18
C TRP A 185 -8.20 19.39 0.01
N ILE A 186 -8.81 18.28 0.42
CA ILE A 186 -9.81 18.26 1.50
C ILE A 186 -9.19 17.69 2.79
N ALA A 187 -8.08 16.94 2.69
CA ALA A 187 -7.34 16.35 3.80
C ALA A 187 -6.24 17.28 4.32
#